data_bb5d19c42b35576e579fe2d2b60652b9
#
_entry.id   bb5d19c42b35576e579fe2d2b60652b9
#
_cell.length_a   1.000
_cell.length_b   1.000
_cell.length_c   1.000
_cell.angle_alpha   90.00
_cell.angle_beta   90.00
_cell.angle_gamma   90.00
#
_symmetry.space_group_name_H-M   'P 1'
#
loop_
_entity.id
_entity.type
_entity.pdbx_description
1 polymer ?
#
loop_
_entity_poly.entity_id
_entity_poly.type
_entity_poly.pdbx_seq_one_letter_code
_entity_poly.pdbx_strand_id
1 'polypeptide(L)'
;MDKTYYITTPIYYPSAKPHMGHAYSSIIADFFARFKKIDDYQVHFLTGTDEHGLKIQRSAEKAGKEPQIFCDQISQTFRDLSNTLNLSNTDFIRTTEDRHKVSVQNLWNILEKNKQIFLSKYSGWYSVSDEAFYNEDEVEEKDGLKISKSSGSTVEWVEEESFFLNFQNGKNRY
;
A
#
# COMPACT_ATOMS: atom_id res chain seq x y z
N MET A 1 3.28 5.98 33.56
CA MET A 1 2.84 6.15 32.16
C MET A 1 2.56 4.76 31.62
N ASP A 2 1.37 4.56 31.06
CA ASP A 2 1.05 3.28 30.45
C ASP A 2 1.97 3.07 29.24
N LYS A 3 2.64 1.92 29.19
CA LYS A 3 3.51 1.56 28.07
C LYS A 3 2.65 1.22 26.85
N THR A 4 2.85 1.92 25.76
CA THR A 4 2.14 1.66 24.48
C THR A 4 3.08 1.07 23.45
N TYR A 5 2.56 0.16 22.62
CA TYR A 5 3.29 -0.44 21.52
C TYR A 5 2.41 -0.49 20.26
N TYR A 6 2.90 0.10 19.18
CA TYR A 6 2.22 0.09 17.89
C TYR A 6 2.99 -0.76 16.91
N ILE A 7 2.32 -1.70 16.25
CA ILE A 7 2.90 -2.56 15.22
C ILE A 7 1.92 -2.71 14.06
N THR A 8 2.46 -2.71 12.85
CA THR A 8 1.67 -2.95 11.63
C THR A 8 2.30 -4.05 10.79
N THR A 9 1.47 -4.74 10.00
CA THR A 9 1.92 -5.39 8.78
C THR A 9 1.94 -4.37 7.64
N PRO A 10 2.58 -4.66 6.49
CA PRO A 10 2.17 -4.04 5.24
C PRO A 10 0.66 -4.26 5.03
N ILE A 11 -0.04 -3.27 4.49
CA ILE A 11 -1.40 -3.49 4.00
C ILE A 11 -1.34 -4.24 2.68
N TYR A 12 -2.20 -5.23 2.51
CA TYR A 12 -2.09 -6.19 1.41
C TYR A 12 -2.93 -5.78 0.21
N TYR A 13 -2.39 -5.90 -1.00
CA TYR A 13 -3.17 -5.72 -2.23
C TYR A 13 -4.18 -6.85 -2.40
N PRO A 14 -5.49 -6.57 -2.39
CA PRO A 14 -6.52 -7.58 -2.60
C PRO A 14 -6.74 -7.86 -4.10
N SER A 15 -5.66 -8.03 -4.86
CA SER A 15 -5.72 -8.45 -6.27
C SER A 15 -5.98 -9.94 -6.45
N ALA A 16 -5.71 -10.73 -5.41
CA ALA A 16 -5.95 -12.17 -5.32
C ALA A 16 -6.13 -12.60 -3.85
N LYS A 17 -6.52 -13.87 -3.64
CA LYS A 17 -6.59 -14.46 -2.29
C LYS A 17 -5.20 -14.44 -1.61
N PRO A 18 -5.16 -14.41 -0.26
CA PRO A 18 -3.91 -14.44 0.49
C PRO A 18 -3.09 -15.72 0.20
N HIS A 19 -1.78 -15.60 0.33
CA HIS A 19 -0.82 -16.69 0.19
C HIS A 19 0.15 -16.72 1.39
N MET A 20 1.08 -17.69 1.40
CA MET A 20 2.02 -17.89 2.51
C MET A 20 2.84 -16.67 2.88
N GLY A 21 3.19 -15.79 1.92
CA GLY A 21 3.91 -14.54 2.20
C GLY A 21 3.11 -13.59 3.11
N HIS A 22 1.81 -13.48 2.89
CA HIS A 22 0.91 -12.69 3.76
C HIS A 22 0.79 -13.29 5.15
N ALA A 23 0.64 -14.63 5.24
CA ALA A 23 0.61 -15.35 6.51
C ALA A 23 1.90 -15.15 7.30
N TYR A 24 3.06 -15.23 6.63
CA TYR A 24 4.37 -15.05 7.23
C TYR A 24 4.53 -13.67 7.87
N SER A 25 4.24 -12.60 7.14
CA SER A 25 4.32 -11.22 7.65
C SER A 25 3.38 -11.02 8.84
N SER A 26 2.16 -11.56 8.75
CA SER A 26 1.16 -11.45 9.81
C SER A 26 1.57 -12.18 11.07
N ILE A 27 2.11 -13.40 10.96
CA ILE A 27 2.56 -14.21 12.11
C ILE A 27 3.74 -13.54 12.82
N ILE A 28 4.69 -12.96 12.08
CA ILE A 28 5.82 -12.24 12.69
C ILE A 28 5.33 -11.04 13.48
N ALA A 29 4.42 -10.24 12.90
CA ALA A 29 3.86 -9.10 13.61
C ALA A 29 3.06 -9.54 14.85
N ASP A 30 2.30 -10.61 14.74
CA ASP A 30 1.53 -11.19 15.86
C ASP A 30 2.44 -11.70 16.99
N PHE A 31 3.57 -12.31 16.65
CA PHE A 31 4.57 -12.73 17.64
C PHE A 31 5.03 -11.53 18.51
N PHE A 32 5.43 -10.44 17.86
CA PHE A 32 5.86 -9.24 18.58
C PHE A 32 4.71 -8.58 19.37
N ALA A 33 3.50 -8.55 18.80
CA ALA A 33 2.32 -8.03 19.49
C ALA A 33 2.03 -8.81 20.77
N ARG A 34 2.04 -10.15 20.70
CA ARG A 34 1.83 -11.02 21.87
C ARG A 34 2.95 -10.91 22.89
N PHE A 35 4.20 -10.85 22.43
CA PHE A 35 5.34 -10.65 23.32
C PHE A 35 5.21 -9.35 24.10
N LYS A 36 4.83 -8.25 23.43
CA LYS A 36 4.63 -6.97 24.08
C LYS A 36 3.43 -6.93 25.03
N LYS A 37 2.37 -7.68 24.74
CA LYS A 37 1.26 -7.86 25.68
C LYS A 37 1.70 -8.56 26.97
N ILE A 38 2.58 -9.58 26.88
CA ILE A 38 3.15 -10.27 28.04
C ILE A 38 4.07 -9.34 28.86
N ASP A 39 4.73 -8.38 28.20
CA ASP A 39 5.60 -7.36 28.78
C ASP A 39 4.80 -6.11 29.28
N ASP A 40 3.50 -6.28 29.54
CA ASP A 40 2.57 -5.26 30.06
C ASP A 40 2.46 -3.98 29.18
N TYR A 41 2.58 -4.11 27.86
CA TYR A 41 2.27 -3.01 26.95
C TYR A 41 0.81 -3.04 26.49
N GLN A 42 0.21 -1.86 26.38
CA GLN A 42 -1.00 -1.69 25.58
C GLN A 42 -0.61 -1.75 24.10
N VAL A 43 -1.02 -2.83 23.43
CA VAL A 43 -0.63 -3.08 22.06
C VAL A 43 -1.75 -2.67 21.10
N HIS A 44 -1.39 -1.85 20.11
CA HIS A 44 -2.21 -1.63 18.91
C HIS A 44 -1.54 -2.32 17.73
N PHE A 45 -2.17 -3.39 17.25
CA PHE A 45 -1.70 -4.16 16.10
C PHE A 45 -2.66 -3.97 14.93
N LEU A 46 -2.18 -3.25 13.90
CA LEU A 46 -2.94 -2.94 12.69
C LEU A 46 -2.49 -3.82 11.51
N THR A 47 -3.44 -4.35 10.80
CA THR A 47 -3.28 -4.95 9.47
C THR A 47 -4.39 -4.46 8.56
N GLY A 48 -4.41 -4.83 7.28
CA GLY A 48 -5.46 -4.38 6.39
C GLY A 48 -5.20 -4.64 4.92
N THR A 49 -6.01 -4.00 4.07
CA THR A 49 -5.92 -4.11 2.62
C THR A 49 -5.78 -2.75 1.95
N ASP A 50 -4.91 -2.69 0.92
CA ASP A 50 -4.73 -1.54 0.04
C ASP A 50 -5.56 -1.75 -1.24
N GLU A 51 -6.64 -0.97 -1.37
CA GLU A 51 -7.73 -1.27 -2.30
C GLU A 51 -7.81 -0.30 -3.49
N HIS A 52 -6.79 0.52 -3.69
CA HIS A 52 -6.71 1.46 -4.80
C HIS A 52 -5.68 1.02 -5.84
N GLY A 53 -5.74 1.68 -7.01
CA GLY A 53 -4.77 1.52 -8.08
C GLY A 53 -5.22 0.63 -9.23
N LEU A 54 -4.50 0.78 -10.33
CA LEU A 54 -4.81 0.16 -11.62
C LEU A 54 -4.79 -1.38 -11.57
N LYS A 55 -3.95 -1.95 -10.71
CA LYS A 55 -3.83 -3.40 -10.53
C LYS A 55 -5.12 -4.01 -9.97
N ILE A 56 -5.76 -3.33 -9.01
CA ILE A 56 -7.05 -3.74 -8.46
C ILE A 56 -8.14 -3.63 -9.51
N GLN A 57 -8.20 -2.51 -10.24
CA GLN A 57 -9.17 -2.33 -11.32
C GLN A 57 -9.06 -3.44 -12.36
N ARG A 58 -7.86 -3.74 -12.86
CA ARG A 58 -7.64 -4.83 -13.84
C ARG A 58 -8.01 -6.20 -13.30
N SER A 59 -7.79 -6.45 -12.01
CA SER A 59 -8.18 -7.72 -11.39
C SER A 59 -9.70 -7.86 -11.27
N ALA A 60 -10.39 -6.78 -10.94
CA ALA A 60 -11.85 -6.72 -10.90
C ALA A 60 -12.46 -6.92 -12.30
N GLU A 61 -11.92 -6.25 -13.32
CA GLU A 61 -12.34 -6.39 -14.72
C GLU A 61 -12.19 -7.84 -15.20
N LYS A 62 -11.04 -8.49 -14.93
CA LYS A 62 -10.82 -9.92 -15.24
C LYS A 62 -11.82 -10.84 -14.54
N ALA A 63 -12.26 -10.46 -13.35
CA ALA A 63 -13.27 -11.21 -12.59
C ALA A 63 -14.72 -10.85 -13.01
N GLY A 64 -14.93 -9.91 -13.94
CA GLY A 64 -16.24 -9.44 -14.36
C GLY A 64 -17.03 -8.75 -13.24
N LYS A 65 -16.34 -8.01 -12.37
CA LYS A 65 -16.92 -7.38 -11.18
C LYS A 65 -16.59 -5.90 -11.09
N GLU A 66 -17.46 -5.14 -10.45
CA GLU A 66 -17.18 -3.80 -10.00
C GLU A 66 -16.01 -3.81 -9.00
N PRO A 67 -15.05 -2.83 -9.06
CA PRO A 67 -13.88 -2.81 -8.21
C PRO A 67 -14.18 -2.88 -6.71
N GLN A 68 -15.20 -2.15 -6.22
CA GLN A 68 -15.56 -2.17 -4.80
C GLN A 68 -16.09 -3.55 -4.37
N ILE A 69 -16.96 -4.17 -5.16
CA ILE A 69 -17.50 -5.52 -4.88
C ILE A 69 -16.37 -6.55 -4.87
N PHE A 70 -15.42 -6.42 -5.81
CA PHE A 70 -14.25 -7.29 -5.87
C PHE A 70 -13.40 -7.13 -4.59
N CYS A 71 -13.08 -5.90 -4.20
CA CYS A 71 -12.33 -5.61 -2.98
C CYS A 71 -13.03 -6.13 -1.74
N ASP A 72 -14.35 -5.96 -1.62
CA ASP A 72 -15.12 -6.46 -0.48
C ASP A 72 -14.96 -7.99 -0.32
N GLN A 73 -15.03 -8.71 -1.42
CA GLN A 73 -14.91 -10.17 -1.41
C GLN A 73 -13.48 -10.64 -1.09
N ILE A 74 -12.48 -10.02 -1.71
CA ILE A 74 -11.09 -10.43 -1.50
C ILE A 74 -10.58 -9.98 -0.12
N SER A 75 -10.90 -8.77 0.32
CA SER A 75 -10.54 -8.27 1.66
C SER A 75 -11.12 -9.17 2.76
N GLN A 76 -12.32 -9.73 2.56
CA GLN A 76 -12.89 -10.69 3.50
C GLN A 76 -11.99 -11.93 3.65
N THR A 77 -11.37 -12.42 2.56
CA THR A 77 -10.46 -13.57 2.66
C THR A 77 -9.19 -13.28 3.50
N PHE A 78 -8.74 -12.02 3.57
CA PHE A 78 -7.66 -11.60 4.46
C PHE A 78 -8.11 -11.52 5.92
N ARG A 79 -9.36 -11.10 6.18
CA ARG A 79 -9.96 -11.19 7.54
C ARG A 79 -10.08 -12.64 7.98
N ASP A 80 -10.51 -13.53 7.08
CA ASP A 80 -10.63 -14.96 7.34
C ASP A 80 -9.26 -15.61 7.61
N LEU A 81 -8.19 -15.17 6.91
CA LEU A 81 -6.83 -15.57 7.21
C LEU A 81 -6.42 -15.17 8.64
N SER A 82 -6.72 -13.94 9.04
CA SER A 82 -6.42 -13.46 10.40
C SER A 82 -7.14 -14.31 11.45
N ASN A 83 -8.40 -14.66 11.23
CA ASN A 83 -9.17 -15.52 12.11
C ASN A 83 -8.61 -16.94 12.14
N THR A 84 -8.30 -17.52 10.97
CA THR A 84 -7.75 -18.87 10.84
C THR A 84 -6.42 -19.05 11.55
N LEU A 85 -5.55 -18.03 11.47
CA LEU A 85 -4.25 -17.99 12.14
C LEU A 85 -4.35 -17.52 13.60
N ASN A 86 -5.55 -17.21 14.09
CA ASN A 86 -5.77 -16.67 15.44
C ASN A 86 -4.86 -15.46 15.74
N LEU A 87 -4.75 -14.53 14.77
CA LEU A 87 -3.93 -13.32 14.95
C LEU A 87 -4.57 -12.40 16.00
N SER A 88 -3.74 -11.73 16.78
CA SER A 88 -4.16 -10.82 17.84
C SER A 88 -4.28 -9.36 17.39
N ASN A 89 -4.44 -9.12 16.07
CA ASN A 89 -4.63 -7.77 15.56
C ASN A 89 -5.84 -7.11 16.20
N THR A 90 -5.65 -5.87 16.63
CA THR A 90 -6.68 -5.05 17.28
C THR A 90 -7.54 -4.30 16.29
N ASP A 91 -7.04 -4.12 15.08
CA ASP A 91 -7.75 -3.43 14.01
C ASP A 91 -7.40 -4.02 12.64
N PHE A 92 -8.30 -3.80 11.69
CA PHE A 92 -8.15 -4.15 10.28
C PHE A 92 -8.66 -2.99 9.43
N ILE A 93 -7.74 -2.27 8.79
CA ILE A 93 -8.06 -1.11 7.96
C ILE A 93 -8.24 -1.50 6.49
N ARG A 94 -9.20 -0.88 5.84
CA ARG A 94 -9.35 -0.89 4.38
C ARG A 94 -9.16 0.53 3.87
N THR A 95 -8.38 0.72 2.83
CA THR A 95 -8.14 2.08 2.31
C THR A 95 -9.39 2.71 1.67
N THR A 96 -10.42 1.89 1.39
CA THR A 96 -11.74 2.36 0.94
C THR A 96 -12.72 2.71 2.06
N GLU A 97 -12.39 2.46 3.33
CA GLU A 97 -13.23 2.86 4.46
C GLU A 97 -13.27 4.37 4.64
N ASP A 98 -14.42 4.91 5.04
CA ASP A 98 -14.60 6.36 5.23
C ASP A 98 -13.65 6.93 6.29
N ARG A 99 -13.37 6.19 7.37
CA ARG A 99 -12.41 6.63 8.40
C ARG A 99 -11.01 6.82 7.84
N HIS A 100 -10.59 5.99 6.88
CA HIS A 100 -9.31 6.12 6.19
C HIS A 100 -9.33 7.32 5.25
N LYS A 101 -10.36 7.44 4.40
CA LYS A 101 -10.52 8.56 3.46
C LYS A 101 -10.50 9.91 4.17
N VAL A 102 -11.25 10.04 5.26
CA VAL A 102 -11.29 11.27 6.06
C VAL A 102 -9.91 11.60 6.64
N SER A 103 -9.19 10.59 7.14
CA SER A 103 -7.83 10.80 7.68
C SER A 103 -6.84 11.26 6.60
N VAL A 104 -6.89 10.65 5.42
CA VAL A 104 -6.05 11.03 4.27
C VAL A 104 -6.37 12.44 3.80
N GLN A 105 -7.66 12.78 3.65
CA GLN A 105 -8.08 14.12 3.25
C GLN A 105 -7.66 15.19 4.26
N ASN A 106 -7.77 14.91 5.55
CA ASN A 106 -7.31 15.82 6.59
C ASN A 106 -5.79 16.06 6.53
N LEU A 107 -5.02 14.98 6.35
CA LEU A 107 -3.56 15.10 6.19
C LEU A 107 -3.21 15.89 4.93
N TRP A 108 -3.88 15.62 3.81
CA TRP A 108 -3.71 16.37 2.57
C TRP A 108 -3.94 17.86 2.76
N ASN A 109 -5.06 18.24 3.36
CA ASN A 109 -5.42 19.64 3.61
C ASN A 109 -4.37 20.35 4.50
N ILE A 110 -3.80 19.66 5.49
CA ILE A 110 -2.71 20.19 6.33
C ILE A 110 -1.45 20.43 5.49
N LEU A 111 -1.05 19.45 4.67
CA LEU A 111 0.14 19.54 3.84
C LEU A 111 0.00 20.63 2.77
N GLU A 112 -1.17 20.75 2.15
CA GLU A 112 -1.49 21.80 1.17
C GLU A 112 -1.45 23.18 1.80
N LYS A 113 -2.10 23.37 2.96
CA LYS A 113 -2.08 24.63 3.73
C LYS A 113 -0.65 25.03 4.10
N ASN A 114 0.21 24.06 4.39
CA ASN A 114 1.61 24.29 4.71
C ASN A 114 2.50 24.44 3.46
N LYS A 115 1.93 24.43 2.25
CA LYS A 115 2.64 24.50 0.96
C LYS A 115 3.70 23.39 0.82
N GLN A 116 3.40 22.23 1.37
CA GLN A 116 4.25 21.03 1.27
C GLN A 116 3.87 20.16 0.08
N ILE A 117 2.71 20.38 -0.53
CA ILE A 117 2.25 19.72 -1.74
C ILE A 117 2.17 20.78 -2.86
N PHE A 118 2.63 20.42 -4.04
CA PHE A 118 2.55 21.26 -5.24
C PHE A 118 2.29 20.41 -6.47
N LEU A 119 1.54 20.95 -7.43
CA LEU A 119 1.27 20.33 -8.71
C LEU A 119 2.47 20.52 -9.63
N SER A 120 2.91 19.45 -10.29
CA SER A 120 3.96 19.48 -11.31
C SER A 120 3.73 18.39 -12.35
N LYS A 121 4.47 18.46 -13.46
CA LYS A 121 4.47 17.39 -14.46
C LYS A 121 5.60 16.41 -14.17
N TYR A 122 5.29 15.14 -14.32
CA TYR A 122 6.26 14.07 -14.31
C TYR A 122 6.20 13.30 -15.61
N SER A 123 7.34 12.95 -16.15
CA SER A 123 7.45 12.11 -17.33
C SER A 123 8.54 11.08 -17.15
N GLY A 124 8.33 9.88 -17.64
CA GLY A 124 9.30 8.78 -17.53
C GLY A 124 8.76 7.47 -18.09
N TRP A 125 9.63 6.48 -18.11
CA TRP A 125 9.26 5.11 -18.48
C TRP A 125 8.56 4.43 -17.32
N TYR A 126 7.29 4.09 -17.47
CA TYR A 126 6.47 3.49 -16.43
C TYR A 126 6.16 2.03 -16.74
N SER A 127 6.37 1.15 -15.76
CA SER A 127 5.91 -0.23 -15.80
C SER A 127 4.66 -0.40 -14.95
N VAL A 128 3.57 -0.80 -15.58
CA VAL A 128 2.31 -1.09 -14.89
C VAL A 128 2.41 -2.32 -13.98
N SER A 129 3.22 -3.31 -14.37
CA SER A 129 3.40 -4.53 -13.57
C SER A 129 4.23 -4.31 -12.31
N ASP A 130 5.25 -3.43 -12.41
CA ASP A 130 6.15 -3.11 -11.30
C ASP A 130 5.64 -1.93 -10.47
N GLU A 131 4.63 -1.20 -11.00
CA GLU A 131 4.10 0.04 -10.42
C GLU A 131 5.22 1.06 -10.15
N ALA A 132 6.18 1.15 -11.09
CA ALA A 132 7.39 1.94 -10.92
C ALA A 132 7.77 2.70 -12.20
N PHE A 133 8.37 3.88 -11.98
CA PHE A 133 9.04 4.64 -13.03
C PHE A 133 10.51 4.27 -13.10
N TYR A 134 11.04 4.28 -14.32
CA TYR A 134 12.43 3.98 -14.66
C TYR A 134 13.06 5.15 -15.43
N ASN A 135 14.32 5.41 -15.16
CA ASN A 135 15.11 6.36 -15.93
C ASN A 135 15.52 5.74 -17.27
N GLU A 136 15.98 6.56 -18.22
CA GLU A 136 16.41 6.09 -19.55
C GLU A 136 17.55 5.05 -19.48
N ASP A 137 18.44 5.18 -18.53
CA ASP A 137 19.57 4.25 -18.30
C ASP A 137 19.15 2.90 -17.68
N GLU A 138 17.96 2.82 -17.11
CA GLU A 138 17.37 1.61 -16.53
C GLU A 138 16.48 0.83 -17.51
N VAL A 139 16.32 1.37 -18.73
CA VAL A 139 15.50 0.79 -19.81
C VAL A 139 16.39 0.26 -20.91
N GLU A 140 15.95 -0.82 -21.54
CA GLU A 140 16.57 -1.38 -22.78
C GLU A 140 15.50 -1.79 -23.77
N GLU A 141 15.92 -1.95 -25.03
CA GLU A 141 15.04 -2.46 -26.09
C GLU A 141 15.30 -3.94 -26.34
N LYS A 142 14.25 -4.75 -26.26
CA LYS A 142 14.30 -6.17 -26.54
C LYS A 142 13.07 -6.59 -27.35
N ASP A 143 13.31 -7.27 -28.46
CA ASP A 143 12.24 -7.74 -29.37
C ASP A 143 11.28 -6.63 -29.82
N GLY A 144 11.78 -5.40 -30.00
CA GLY A 144 11.00 -4.21 -30.41
C GLY A 144 10.16 -3.60 -29.29
N LEU A 145 10.34 -4.02 -28.04
CA LEU A 145 9.67 -3.48 -26.86
C LEU A 145 10.69 -2.84 -25.92
N LYS A 146 10.29 -1.74 -25.29
CA LYS A 146 11.03 -1.17 -24.18
C LYS A 146 10.73 -1.94 -22.90
N ILE A 147 11.78 -2.38 -22.22
CA ILE A 147 11.67 -3.15 -20.97
C ILE A 147 12.60 -2.59 -19.89
N SER A 148 12.24 -2.79 -18.63
CA SER A 148 13.11 -2.53 -17.50
C SER A 148 14.25 -3.55 -17.44
N LYS A 149 15.48 -3.09 -17.29
CA LYS A 149 16.66 -3.97 -17.11
C LYS A 149 16.61 -4.80 -15.85
N SER A 150 15.95 -4.29 -14.80
CA SER A 150 15.92 -4.95 -13.49
C SER A 150 14.87 -6.06 -13.40
N SER A 151 13.68 -5.83 -13.96
CA SER A 151 12.54 -6.76 -13.83
C SER A 151 12.21 -7.49 -15.13
N GLY A 152 12.66 -6.97 -16.30
CA GLY A 152 12.24 -7.46 -17.60
C GLY A 152 10.81 -7.07 -18.00
N SER A 153 10.14 -6.27 -17.20
CA SER A 153 8.77 -5.82 -17.44
C SER A 153 8.72 -4.76 -18.54
N THR A 154 7.67 -4.81 -19.34
CA THR A 154 7.43 -3.79 -20.38
C THR A 154 7.19 -2.43 -19.74
N VAL A 155 7.75 -1.40 -20.35
CA VAL A 155 7.58 0.00 -19.94
C VAL A 155 7.02 0.82 -21.09
N GLU A 156 6.23 1.84 -20.75
CA GLU A 156 5.68 2.81 -21.69
C GLU A 156 6.03 4.23 -21.23
N TRP A 157 6.21 5.14 -22.17
CA TRP A 157 6.47 6.54 -21.83
C TRP A 157 5.17 7.19 -21.36
N VAL A 158 5.17 7.71 -20.16
CA VAL A 158 4.03 8.38 -19.54
C VAL A 158 4.42 9.82 -19.21
N GLU A 159 3.53 10.75 -19.49
CA GLU A 159 3.59 12.13 -19.03
C GLU A 159 2.28 12.46 -18.35
N GLU A 160 2.34 12.85 -17.08
CA GLU A 160 1.15 13.19 -16.30
C GLU A 160 1.38 14.36 -15.36
N GLU A 161 0.31 15.09 -15.08
CA GLU A 161 0.30 16.06 -13.99
C GLU A 161 0.07 15.30 -12.67
N SER A 162 0.98 15.50 -11.73
CA SER A 162 0.94 14.82 -10.44
C SER A 162 1.26 15.75 -9.30
N PHE A 163 0.77 15.44 -8.11
CA PHE A 163 1.11 16.18 -6.91
C PHE A 163 2.40 15.64 -6.29
N PHE A 164 3.29 16.55 -5.97
CA PHE A 164 4.58 16.25 -5.35
C PHE A 164 4.62 16.74 -3.92
N LEU A 165 5.19 15.92 -3.03
CA LEU A 165 5.48 16.31 -1.66
C LEU A 165 6.91 16.86 -1.55
N ASN A 166 7.03 18.07 -0.99
CA ASN A 166 8.33 18.71 -0.75
C ASN A 166 8.95 18.21 0.56
N PHE A 167 9.84 17.22 0.45
CA PHE A 167 10.57 16.66 1.60
C PHE A 167 11.68 17.59 2.14
N GLN A 168 12.12 18.61 1.39
CA GLN A 168 13.24 19.47 1.82
C GLN A 168 12.88 20.34 3.03
N ASN A 169 11.62 20.74 3.16
CA ASN A 169 11.15 21.55 4.29
C ASN A 169 11.03 20.75 5.61
N GLY A 170 11.15 19.42 5.58
CA GLY A 170 11.13 18.56 6.77
C GLY A 170 12.48 18.40 7.46
N LYS A 171 13.60 18.65 6.76
CA LYS A 171 14.95 18.42 7.31
C LYS A 171 15.37 19.39 8.40
N ASN A 172 14.68 20.50 8.59
CA ASN A 172 15.04 21.57 9.56
C ASN A 172 14.22 21.50 10.87
N ARG A 173 13.50 20.41 11.14
CA ARG A 173 12.64 20.29 12.33
C ARG A 173 13.04 19.20 13.34
N TYR A 174 14.19 18.55 13.14
CA TYR A 174 14.75 17.58 14.10
C TYR A 174 16.18 17.92 14.45
#